data_88f91b29953fc682e3a50013f0b44230
#
_entry.id   88f91b29953fc682e3a50013f0b44230
#
_cell.length_a   1.000
_cell.length_b   1.000
_cell.length_c   1.000
_cell.angle_alpha   90.00
_cell.angle_beta   90.00
_cell.angle_gamma   90.00
#
_symmetry.space_group_name_H-M   'P 1'
#
loop_
_entity.id
_entity.type
_entity.pdbx_description
1 polymer ?
#
loop_
_entity_poly.entity_id
_entity_poly.type
_entity_poly.pdbx_seq_one_letter_code
_entity_poly.pdbx_strand_id
1 'polypeptide(L)'
;MLFQALDEKRECVAIFQDGQLIYDLIPTDLTKTWGYSFFLKDYDVEYASLFCDGKSIGDVCPEPLQEQWKTVNHNLRAIYRALSEAKISLNDNCFYDLVPKRFLLEYCDIKNKITEHVLETHEKPKNYDFLLDLTKLVTKIKYQPLKIDTSSLRGRMAEYKVRQFYKKINNIDPYIKYDIHGTKTGRLTTKKNSFPVLTMDKTYRSIMKPANDWYLELDYNAAELRTLLALSGGEQPLEDLHAWNQKILGGNLDREEVKRSIFGWLYNPYAKNKEFEKLYNREAVKKKYWDGTHVNTYYNRSIE
;
A
#
# COMPACT_ATOMS: atom_id res chain seq x y z
N MET A 1 4.20 -22.11 -14.17
CA MET A 1 3.18 -21.37 -14.95
C MET A 1 3.01 -20.00 -14.35
N LEU A 2 2.97 -18.98 -15.18
CA LEU A 2 2.85 -17.58 -14.76
C LEU A 2 1.65 -16.95 -15.47
N PHE A 3 0.88 -16.15 -14.77
CA PHE A 3 -0.24 -15.47 -15.37
C PHE A 3 -0.35 -14.03 -14.89
N GLN A 4 -1.11 -13.23 -15.62
CA GLN A 4 -1.48 -11.89 -15.21
C GLN A 4 -2.99 -11.70 -15.33
N ALA A 5 -3.63 -11.28 -14.24
CA ALA A 5 -4.96 -10.72 -14.30
C ALA A 5 -4.87 -9.24 -14.66
N LEU A 6 -5.68 -8.82 -15.61
CA LEU A 6 -5.86 -7.44 -16.01
C LEU A 6 -7.28 -7.01 -15.81
N ASP A 7 -7.45 -5.72 -15.60
CA ASP A 7 -8.76 -5.12 -15.44
C ASP A 7 -9.69 -5.95 -14.55
N GLU A 8 -9.24 -6.11 -13.34
CA GLU A 8 -9.94 -6.92 -12.35
C GLU A 8 -11.41 -6.46 -12.13
N LYS A 9 -11.73 -5.21 -12.47
CA LYS A 9 -13.10 -4.68 -12.42
C LYS A 9 -13.98 -5.26 -13.53
N ARG A 10 -13.37 -5.73 -14.60
CA ARG A 10 -14.03 -6.37 -15.74
C ARG A 10 -13.88 -7.88 -15.76
N GLU A 11 -13.26 -8.43 -14.71
CA GLU A 11 -13.02 -9.87 -14.61
C GLU A 11 -12.18 -10.42 -15.76
N CYS A 12 -11.34 -9.56 -16.36
CA CYS A 12 -10.47 -9.97 -17.45
C CYS A 12 -9.22 -10.67 -16.91
N VAL A 13 -9.06 -11.92 -17.25
CA VAL A 13 -7.90 -12.74 -16.88
C VAL A 13 -7.21 -13.21 -18.16
N ALA A 14 -5.91 -13.03 -18.23
CA ALA A 14 -5.08 -13.59 -19.29
C ALA A 14 -3.91 -14.38 -18.71
N ILE A 15 -3.71 -15.57 -19.22
CA ILE A 15 -2.63 -16.48 -18.87
C ILE A 15 -1.68 -16.54 -20.05
N PHE A 16 -0.38 -16.33 -19.78
CA PHE A 16 0.65 -16.57 -20.78
C PHE A 16 1.36 -17.88 -20.44
N GLN A 17 1.24 -18.84 -21.34
CA GLN A 17 1.89 -20.15 -21.22
C GLN A 17 2.38 -20.60 -22.58
N ASP A 18 3.64 -21.07 -22.65
CA ASP A 18 4.24 -21.67 -23.87
C ASP A 18 4.07 -20.82 -25.13
N GLY A 19 4.27 -19.50 -24.99
CA GLY A 19 4.16 -18.55 -26.09
C GLY A 19 2.73 -18.22 -26.53
N GLN A 20 1.72 -18.63 -25.78
CA GLN A 20 0.30 -18.39 -26.09
C GLN A 20 -0.40 -17.61 -24.98
N LEU A 21 -1.41 -16.84 -25.36
CA LEU A 21 -2.33 -16.17 -24.44
C LEU A 21 -3.65 -16.93 -24.41
N ILE A 22 -4.06 -17.30 -23.21
CA ILE A 22 -5.32 -17.97 -22.90
C ILE A 22 -6.12 -17.01 -22.03
N TYR A 23 -7.39 -16.81 -22.31
CA TYR A 23 -8.28 -15.90 -21.60
C TYR A 23 -9.29 -16.64 -20.75
N ASP A 24 -9.70 -16.02 -19.65
CA ASP A 24 -10.78 -16.44 -18.75
C ASP A 24 -10.61 -17.82 -18.09
N LEU A 25 -9.42 -18.40 -18.17
CA LEU A 25 -9.09 -19.66 -17.56
C LEU A 25 -7.90 -19.55 -16.62
N ILE A 26 -8.06 -19.97 -15.37
CA ILE A 26 -6.98 -20.09 -14.39
C ILE A 26 -6.69 -21.56 -14.16
N PRO A 27 -5.46 -22.04 -14.41
CA PRO A 27 -5.07 -23.42 -14.14
C PRO A 27 -5.16 -23.74 -12.65
N THR A 28 -5.59 -24.94 -12.32
CA THR A 28 -5.75 -25.40 -10.93
C THR A 28 -4.43 -25.64 -10.21
N ASP A 29 -3.34 -25.85 -10.95
CA ASP A 29 -1.98 -26.11 -10.47
C ASP A 29 -1.09 -24.85 -10.41
N LEU A 30 -1.70 -23.68 -10.49
CA LEU A 30 -0.99 -22.41 -10.46
C LEU A 30 -0.36 -22.18 -9.08
N THR A 31 0.96 -22.04 -9.04
CA THR A 31 1.73 -21.75 -7.81
C THR A 31 2.50 -20.42 -7.86
N LYS A 32 2.68 -19.84 -9.03
CA LYS A 32 3.49 -18.63 -9.25
C LYS A 32 2.81 -17.68 -10.21
N THR A 33 3.01 -16.36 -10.01
CA THR A 33 2.48 -15.31 -10.89
C THR A 33 3.36 -14.07 -10.90
N TRP A 34 3.17 -13.18 -11.88
CA TRP A 34 3.85 -11.88 -11.97
C TRP A 34 3.46 -10.94 -10.83
N GLY A 35 2.21 -10.97 -10.44
CA GLY A 35 1.66 -10.15 -9.39
C GLY A 35 0.34 -10.70 -8.88
N TYR A 36 0.01 -10.38 -7.63
CA TYR A 36 -1.24 -10.82 -7.02
C TYR A 36 -2.43 -10.03 -7.56
N SER A 37 -3.53 -10.74 -7.82
CA SER A 37 -4.81 -10.14 -8.17
C SER A 37 -5.95 -10.82 -7.39
N PHE A 38 -7.15 -10.25 -7.45
CA PHE A 38 -8.33 -10.80 -6.76
C PHE A 38 -8.73 -12.18 -7.31
N PHE A 39 -8.46 -12.47 -8.57
CA PHE A 39 -8.69 -13.79 -9.17
C PHE A 39 -7.89 -14.91 -8.51
N LEU A 40 -6.85 -14.55 -7.74
CA LEU A 40 -6.00 -15.50 -7.03
C LEU A 40 -6.40 -15.72 -5.57
N LYS A 41 -7.55 -15.21 -5.14
CA LYS A 41 -7.98 -15.25 -3.72
C LYS A 41 -8.04 -16.67 -3.14
N ASP A 42 -8.32 -17.66 -3.98
CA ASP A 42 -8.47 -19.06 -3.60
C ASP A 42 -7.20 -19.90 -3.93
N TYR A 43 -6.09 -19.24 -4.33
CA TYR A 43 -4.82 -19.86 -4.68
C TYR A 43 -3.73 -19.47 -3.71
N ASP A 44 -2.86 -20.40 -3.39
CA ASP A 44 -1.62 -20.13 -2.68
C ASP A 44 -0.50 -19.93 -3.71
N VAL A 45 -0.24 -18.65 -4.04
CA VAL A 45 0.70 -18.30 -5.12
C VAL A 45 1.81 -17.41 -4.62
N GLU A 46 3.00 -17.66 -5.09
CA GLU A 46 4.13 -16.75 -4.97
C GLU A 46 4.15 -15.75 -6.12
N TYR A 47 4.57 -14.50 -5.85
CA TYR A 47 4.64 -13.45 -6.87
C TYR A 47 5.83 -12.52 -6.68
N ALA A 48 6.42 -12.15 -7.80
CA ALA A 48 7.70 -11.45 -7.87
C ALA A 48 7.70 -10.10 -7.15
N SER A 49 6.57 -9.38 -7.08
CA SER A 49 6.49 -8.07 -6.44
C SER A 49 6.87 -8.08 -4.96
N LEU A 50 6.61 -9.17 -4.23
CA LEU A 50 7.03 -9.33 -2.83
C LEU A 50 8.51 -9.66 -2.69
N PHE A 51 9.06 -10.40 -3.64
CA PHE A 51 10.50 -10.74 -3.67
C PHE A 51 11.35 -9.54 -4.04
N CYS A 52 10.84 -8.61 -4.85
CA CYS A 52 11.54 -7.39 -5.25
C CYS A 52 11.53 -6.28 -4.16
N ASP A 53 10.84 -6.46 -3.05
CA ASP A 53 10.70 -5.49 -1.94
C ASP A 53 10.37 -4.06 -2.44
N GLY A 54 9.37 -3.95 -3.31
CA GLY A 54 8.91 -2.67 -3.86
C GLY A 54 9.70 -2.14 -5.05
N LYS A 55 10.78 -2.78 -5.46
CA LYS A 55 11.46 -2.48 -6.71
C LYS A 55 10.58 -2.87 -7.90
N SER A 56 10.70 -2.15 -9.00
CA SER A 56 10.02 -2.54 -10.25
C SER A 56 10.70 -3.76 -10.88
N ILE A 57 9.96 -4.48 -11.71
CA ILE A 57 10.54 -5.59 -12.52
C ILE A 57 11.72 -5.09 -13.39
N GLY A 58 11.68 -3.83 -13.84
CA GLY A 58 12.79 -3.24 -14.58
C GLY A 58 14.06 -3.07 -13.77
N ASP A 59 13.96 -2.79 -12.47
CA ASP A 59 15.13 -2.60 -11.60
C ASP A 59 15.85 -3.92 -11.28
N VAL A 60 15.14 -5.03 -11.38
CA VAL A 60 15.67 -6.39 -11.14
C VAL A 60 15.85 -7.21 -12.42
N CYS A 61 15.71 -6.56 -13.57
CA CYS A 61 15.86 -7.18 -14.87
C CYS A 61 17.32 -7.62 -15.08
N PRO A 62 17.57 -8.91 -15.39
CA PRO A 62 18.92 -9.40 -15.61
C PRO A 62 19.55 -8.74 -16.85
N GLU A 63 20.87 -8.54 -16.81
CA GLU A 63 21.63 -7.82 -17.85
C GLU A 63 21.30 -8.27 -19.28
N PRO A 64 21.24 -9.58 -19.60
CA PRO A 64 20.93 -10.04 -20.96
C PRO A 64 19.55 -9.63 -21.48
N LEU A 65 18.61 -9.32 -20.60
CA LEU A 65 17.23 -8.95 -20.95
C LEU A 65 16.98 -7.43 -20.92
N GLN A 66 17.91 -6.63 -20.44
CA GLN A 66 17.69 -5.19 -20.22
C GLN A 66 17.34 -4.42 -21.48
N GLU A 67 18.03 -4.68 -22.60
CA GLU A 67 17.75 -3.97 -23.86
C GLU A 67 16.38 -4.34 -24.44
N GLN A 68 16.03 -5.62 -24.40
CA GLN A 68 14.70 -6.07 -24.80
C GLN A 68 13.62 -5.47 -23.89
N TRP A 69 13.84 -5.45 -22.56
CA TRP A 69 12.93 -4.84 -21.61
C TRP A 69 12.75 -3.33 -21.85
N LYS A 70 13.82 -2.59 -22.09
CA LYS A 70 13.74 -1.16 -22.42
C LYS A 70 12.87 -0.91 -23.66
N THR A 71 13.06 -1.70 -24.71
CA THR A 71 12.29 -1.59 -25.97
C THR A 71 10.81 -1.88 -25.71
N VAL A 72 10.50 -2.99 -25.08
CA VAL A 72 9.11 -3.39 -24.78
C VAL A 72 8.43 -2.40 -23.85
N ASN A 73 9.13 -1.92 -22.81
CA ASN A 73 8.60 -0.92 -21.87
C ASN A 73 8.39 0.45 -22.53
N HIS A 74 9.25 0.84 -23.48
CA HIS A 74 9.03 2.05 -24.29
C HIS A 74 7.74 1.94 -25.10
N ASN A 75 7.54 0.84 -25.81
CA ASN A 75 6.34 0.58 -26.59
C ASN A 75 5.08 0.52 -25.71
N LEU A 76 5.16 -0.13 -24.55
CA LEU A 76 4.06 -0.17 -23.58
C LEU A 76 3.65 1.24 -23.13
N ARG A 77 4.61 2.10 -22.82
CA ARG A 77 4.35 3.51 -22.47
C ARG A 77 3.72 4.29 -23.61
N ALA A 78 4.13 4.04 -24.85
CA ALA A 78 3.53 4.66 -26.03
C ALA A 78 2.07 4.22 -26.21
N ILE A 79 1.77 2.94 -26.01
CA ILE A 79 0.40 2.41 -26.04
C ILE A 79 -0.45 3.07 -24.96
N TYR A 80 0.00 3.12 -23.70
CA TYR A 80 -0.76 3.78 -22.63
C TYR A 80 -1.01 5.27 -22.90
N ARG A 81 -0.04 5.96 -23.51
CA ARG A 81 -0.21 7.36 -23.93
C ARG A 81 -1.28 7.48 -25.00
N ALA A 82 -1.23 6.65 -26.05
CA ALA A 82 -2.23 6.64 -27.11
C ALA A 82 -3.64 6.36 -26.59
N LEU A 83 -3.80 5.38 -25.70
CA LEU A 83 -5.09 5.08 -25.05
C LEU A 83 -5.60 6.28 -24.23
N SER A 84 -4.70 6.95 -23.50
CA SER A 84 -5.04 8.14 -22.72
C SER A 84 -5.47 9.32 -23.61
N GLU A 85 -4.77 9.58 -24.70
CA GLU A 85 -5.11 10.60 -25.68
C GLU A 85 -6.43 10.33 -26.38
N ALA A 86 -6.70 9.05 -26.69
CA ALA A 86 -7.97 8.59 -27.24
C ALA A 86 -9.11 8.56 -26.18
N LYS A 87 -8.82 8.91 -24.92
CA LYS A 87 -9.77 8.87 -23.78
C LYS A 87 -10.36 7.47 -23.54
N ILE A 88 -9.63 6.44 -23.88
CA ILE A 88 -10.01 5.05 -23.62
C ILE A 88 -9.65 4.72 -22.17
N SER A 89 -10.67 4.40 -21.38
CA SER A 89 -10.52 4.03 -19.97
C SER A 89 -10.20 2.54 -19.83
N LEU A 90 -9.07 2.21 -19.22
CA LEU A 90 -8.76 0.83 -18.85
C LEU A 90 -9.58 0.31 -17.66
N ASN A 91 -10.40 1.17 -17.01
CA ASN A 91 -11.39 0.72 -16.06
C ASN A 91 -12.65 0.14 -16.74
N ASP A 92 -12.85 0.49 -18.02
CA ASP A 92 -14.01 0.10 -18.81
C ASP A 92 -13.68 -0.89 -19.92
N ASN A 93 -12.39 -1.10 -20.20
CA ASN A 93 -11.91 -1.93 -21.29
C ASN A 93 -10.75 -2.82 -20.83
N CYS A 94 -10.69 -4.05 -21.29
CA CYS A 94 -9.59 -4.95 -21.04
C CYS A 94 -8.36 -4.56 -21.88
N PHE A 95 -7.21 -4.41 -21.26
CA PHE A 95 -5.96 -4.05 -21.93
C PHE A 95 -5.58 -5.06 -23.03
N TYR A 96 -5.79 -6.34 -22.78
CA TYR A 96 -5.45 -7.40 -23.74
C TYR A 96 -6.30 -7.37 -25.02
N ASP A 97 -7.51 -6.80 -24.96
CA ASP A 97 -8.36 -6.63 -26.13
C ASP A 97 -7.99 -5.40 -26.97
N LEU A 98 -7.32 -4.43 -26.35
CA LEU A 98 -6.97 -3.15 -26.98
C LEU A 98 -5.60 -3.14 -27.65
N VAL A 99 -4.77 -4.14 -27.37
CA VAL A 99 -3.36 -4.14 -27.77
C VAL A 99 -3.07 -5.26 -28.77
N PRO A 100 -2.27 -4.99 -29.82
CA PRO A 100 -1.94 -6.02 -30.79
C PRO A 100 -1.33 -7.28 -30.18
N LYS A 101 -1.86 -8.43 -30.54
CA LYS A 101 -1.44 -9.74 -30.00
C LYS A 101 0.08 -9.96 -30.09
N ARG A 102 0.69 -9.54 -31.20
CA ARG A 102 2.15 -9.65 -31.38
C ARG A 102 2.92 -8.95 -30.25
N PHE A 103 2.53 -7.71 -29.92
CA PHE A 103 3.17 -6.97 -28.83
C PHE A 103 2.91 -7.63 -27.47
N LEU A 104 1.68 -8.12 -27.24
CA LEU A 104 1.34 -8.81 -26.00
C LEU A 104 2.21 -10.05 -25.77
N LEU A 105 2.45 -10.83 -26.80
CA LEU A 105 3.31 -12.02 -26.70
C LEU A 105 4.73 -11.64 -26.34
N GLU A 106 5.30 -10.62 -26.99
CA GLU A 106 6.65 -10.11 -26.68
C GLU A 106 6.72 -9.58 -25.22
N TYR A 107 5.72 -8.83 -24.79
CA TYR A 107 5.63 -8.29 -23.44
C TYR A 107 5.51 -9.38 -22.38
N CYS A 108 4.65 -10.37 -22.62
CA CYS A 108 4.42 -11.47 -21.69
C CYS A 108 5.66 -12.38 -21.58
N ASP A 109 6.31 -12.67 -22.72
CA ASP A 109 7.52 -13.51 -22.74
C ASP A 109 8.65 -12.89 -21.92
N ILE A 110 8.97 -11.62 -22.17
CA ILE A 110 10.05 -10.99 -21.40
C ILE A 110 9.68 -10.82 -19.92
N LYS A 111 8.42 -10.50 -19.63
CA LYS A 111 7.96 -10.37 -18.25
C LYS A 111 8.02 -11.70 -17.50
N ASN A 112 7.69 -12.81 -18.14
CA ASN A 112 7.88 -14.16 -17.61
C ASN A 112 9.34 -14.42 -17.28
N LYS A 113 10.24 -14.21 -18.23
CA LYS A 113 11.67 -14.47 -18.06
C LYS A 113 12.26 -13.68 -16.88
N ILE A 114 11.89 -12.40 -16.76
CA ILE A 114 12.34 -11.57 -15.63
C ILE A 114 11.73 -12.08 -14.31
N THR A 115 10.45 -12.48 -14.30
CA THR A 115 9.79 -12.98 -13.11
C THR A 115 10.38 -14.31 -12.64
N GLU A 116 10.66 -15.24 -13.56
CA GLU A 116 11.35 -16.50 -13.27
C GLU A 116 12.72 -16.24 -12.67
N HIS A 117 13.51 -15.35 -13.28
CA HIS A 117 14.80 -14.93 -12.72
C HIS A 117 14.68 -14.39 -11.29
N VAL A 118 13.68 -13.54 -11.01
CA VAL A 118 13.45 -13.02 -9.66
C VAL A 118 13.12 -14.12 -8.68
N LEU A 119 12.21 -15.02 -9.02
CA LEU A 119 11.80 -16.11 -8.14
C LEU A 119 12.91 -17.17 -7.89
N GLU A 120 13.89 -17.26 -8.81
CA GLU A 120 15.05 -18.17 -8.67
C GLU A 120 16.23 -17.54 -7.93
N THR A 121 16.44 -16.24 -8.06
CA THR A 121 17.66 -15.57 -7.58
C THR A 121 17.47 -14.68 -6.35
N HIS A 122 16.26 -14.21 -6.09
CA HIS A 122 15.98 -13.37 -4.93
C HIS A 122 15.50 -14.21 -3.76
N GLU A 123 16.09 -13.98 -2.60
CA GLU A 123 15.65 -14.62 -1.38
C GLU A 123 14.25 -14.16 -0.98
N LYS A 124 13.45 -15.09 -0.48
CA LYS A 124 12.15 -14.80 0.10
C LYS A 124 12.33 -13.85 1.28
N PRO A 125 11.67 -12.67 1.30
CA PRO A 125 11.87 -11.69 2.38
C PRO A 125 11.46 -12.28 3.73
N LYS A 126 12.17 -11.91 4.81
CA LYS A 126 11.91 -12.41 6.17
C LYS A 126 10.49 -12.13 6.68
N ASN A 127 9.83 -11.08 6.14
CA ASN A 127 8.46 -10.69 6.46
C ASN A 127 7.46 -11.10 5.37
N TYR A 128 7.75 -12.16 4.63
CA TYR A 128 6.95 -12.61 3.48
C TYR A 128 5.48 -12.83 3.82
N ASP A 129 5.18 -13.58 4.88
CA ASP A 129 3.80 -13.89 5.26
C ASP A 129 2.99 -12.64 5.59
N PHE A 130 3.61 -11.69 6.32
CA PHE A 130 3.00 -10.39 6.58
C PHE A 130 2.74 -9.59 5.29
N LEU A 131 3.69 -9.56 4.36
CA LEU A 131 3.53 -8.87 3.06
C LEU A 131 2.47 -9.54 2.20
N LEU A 132 2.40 -10.85 2.22
CA LEU A 132 1.37 -11.64 1.52
C LEU A 132 -0.03 -11.26 2.02
N ASP A 133 -0.25 -11.31 3.33
CA ASP A 133 -1.54 -10.99 3.94
C ASP A 133 -1.92 -9.51 3.72
N LEU A 134 -0.96 -8.60 3.87
CA LEU A 134 -1.17 -7.18 3.61
C LEU A 134 -1.54 -6.93 2.14
N THR A 135 -0.90 -7.63 1.21
CA THR A 135 -1.20 -7.51 -0.23
C THR A 135 -2.60 -8.04 -0.55
N LYS A 136 -2.97 -9.20 0.02
CA LYS A 136 -4.34 -9.74 -0.09
C LYS A 136 -5.37 -8.73 0.42
N LEU A 137 -5.12 -8.11 1.59
CA LEU A 137 -6.01 -7.10 2.17
C LEU A 137 -6.14 -5.86 1.30
N VAL A 138 -5.03 -5.23 0.88
CA VAL A 138 -5.09 -4.01 0.06
C VAL A 138 -5.64 -4.26 -1.33
N THR A 139 -5.47 -5.47 -1.87
CA THR A 139 -6.10 -5.89 -3.12
C THR A 139 -7.61 -5.98 -2.95
N LYS A 140 -8.11 -6.59 -1.87
CA LYS A 140 -9.55 -6.62 -1.56
C LYS A 140 -10.14 -5.22 -1.44
N ILE A 141 -9.45 -4.28 -0.80
CA ILE A 141 -9.88 -2.88 -0.68
C ILE A 141 -9.94 -2.22 -2.08
N LYS A 142 -8.97 -2.46 -2.93
CA LYS A 142 -8.86 -1.89 -4.28
C LYS A 142 -10.09 -2.18 -5.15
N TYR A 143 -10.79 -3.29 -4.93
CA TYR A 143 -11.98 -3.67 -5.70
C TYR A 143 -13.29 -3.09 -5.16
N GLN A 144 -13.25 -2.38 -4.04
CA GLN A 144 -14.43 -1.79 -3.43
C GLN A 144 -14.59 -0.33 -3.88
N PRO A 145 -15.60 0.00 -4.70
CA PRO A 145 -15.86 1.37 -5.08
C PRO A 145 -16.36 2.17 -3.89
N LEU A 146 -15.85 3.39 -3.73
CA LEU A 146 -16.36 4.34 -2.76
C LEU A 146 -17.67 4.96 -3.24
N LYS A 147 -18.65 5.04 -2.37
CA LYS A 147 -19.87 5.80 -2.61
C LYS A 147 -19.62 7.26 -2.24
N ILE A 148 -19.46 8.13 -3.24
CA ILE A 148 -19.11 9.55 -3.05
C ILE A 148 -20.32 10.42 -3.34
N ASP A 149 -20.66 11.28 -2.37
CA ASP A 149 -21.68 12.33 -2.50
C ASP A 149 -21.05 13.69 -2.23
N THR A 150 -20.88 14.47 -3.28
CA THR A 150 -20.25 15.79 -3.22
C THR A 150 -21.23 16.94 -2.94
N SER A 151 -22.51 16.64 -2.66
CA SER A 151 -23.55 17.67 -2.45
C SER A 151 -23.19 18.65 -1.32
N SER A 152 -22.58 18.13 -0.24
CA SER A 152 -22.14 18.96 0.90
C SER A 152 -21.02 19.96 0.56
N LEU A 153 -20.28 19.76 -0.52
CA LEU A 153 -19.23 20.68 -0.96
C LEU A 153 -19.78 21.86 -1.79
N ARG A 154 -20.99 21.71 -2.37
CA ARG A 154 -21.55 22.74 -3.28
C ARG A 154 -21.70 24.09 -2.61
N GLY A 155 -22.18 24.15 -1.38
CA GLY A 155 -22.31 25.38 -0.61
C GLY A 155 -20.99 26.08 -0.26
N ARG A 156 -19.86 25.35 -0.38
CA ARG A 156 -18.53 25.81 -0.03
C ARG A 156 -17.63 26.06 -1.26
N MET A 157 -18.19 26.07 -2.45
CA MET A 157 -17.42 26.27 -3.69
C MET A 157 -16.78 27.66 -3.83
N ALA A 158 -17.15 28.64 -2.99
CA ALA A 158 -16.45 29.92 -2.87
C ALA A 158 -15.01 29.73 -2.31
N GLU A 159 -14.78 28.71 -1.49
CA GLU A 159 -13.47 28.42 -0.91
C GLU A 159 -12.51 27.81 -1.97
N TYR A 160 -11.32 28.41 -2.13
CA TYR A 160 -10.31 27.94 -3.09
C TYR A 160 -9.92 26.45 -2.86
N LYS A 161 -9.68 26.07 -1.60
CA LYS A 161 -9.29 24.68 -1.23
C LYS A 161 -10.38 23.67 -1.59
N VAL A 162 -11.64 24.02 -1.36
CA VAL A 162 -12.79 23.16 -1.71
C VAL A 162 -12.88 22.97 -3.22
N ARG A 163 -12.74 24.04 -4.01
CA ARG A 163 -12.73 23.94 -5.49
C ARG A 163 -11.60 23.04 -6.01
N GLN A 164 -10.38 23.18 -5.46
CA GLN A 164 -9.25 22.35 -5.88
C GLN A 164 -9.49 20.88 -5.53
N PHE A 165 -10.01 20.63 -4.33
CA PHE A 165 -10.35 19.27 -3.91
C PHE A 165 -11.45 18.68 -4.79
N TYR A 166 -12.54 19.40 -5.01
CA TYR A 166 -13.65 18.98 -5.89
C TYR A 166 -13.16 18.64 -7.30
N LYS A 167 -12.34 19.52 -7.90
CA LYS A 167 -11.74 19.28 -9.22
C LYS A 167 -10.87 18.02 -9.22
N LYS A 168 -10.11 17.79 -8.15
CA LYS A 168 -9.25 16.61 -8.01
C LYS A 168 -10.07 15.32 -7.98
N ILE A 169 -11.10 15.24 -7.13
CA ILE A 169 -11.87 13.99 -6.95
C ILE A 169 -12.75 13.65 -8.16
N ASN A 170 -13.21 14.65 -8.94
CA ASN A 170 -13.99 14.40 -10.15
C ASN A 170 -13.15 13.84 -11.31
N ASN A 171 -11.83 13.89 -11.22
CA ASN A 171 -10.91 13.40 -12.25
C ASN A 171 -10.23 12.08 -11.87
N ILE A 172 -10.64 11.46 -10.77
CA ILE A 172 -10.09 10.19 -10.31
C ILE A 172 -11.21 9.20 -10.01
N ASP A 173 -10.89 7.92 -10.21
CA ASP A 173 -11.82 6.85 -9.89
C ASP A 173 -12.10 6.78 -8.38
N PRO A 174 -13.33 6.44 -7.98
CA PRO A 174 -13.71 6.33 -6.58
C PRO A 174 -13.19 5.03 -5.95
N TYR A 175 -11.91 4.71 -6.15
CA TYR A 175 -11.26 3.52 -5.60
C TYR A 175 -10.02 3.88 -4.82
N ILE A 176 -9.77 3.14 -3.74
CA ILE A 176 -8.55 3.29 -2.94
C ILE A 176 -7.53 2.25 -3.40
N LYS A 177 -6.41 2.72 -3.93
CA LYS A 177 -5.29 1.89 -4.38
C LYS A 177 -4.10 2.18 -3.47
N TYR A 178 -3.88 1.34 -2.46
CA TYR A 178 -2.75 1.49 -1.55
C TYR A 178 -1.44 1.02 -2.18
N ASP A 179 -0.35 1.65 -1.74
CA ASP A 179 1.01 1.22 -1.99
C ASP A 179 1.65 0.81 -0.67
N ILE A 180 2.04 -0.46 -0.56
CA ILE A 180 2.64 -1.04 0.63
C ILE A 180 4.13 -0.72 0.76
N HIS A 181 4.76 -0.27 -0.34
CA HIS A 181 6.17 0.10 -0.40
C HIS A 181 6.39 1.61 -0.57
N GLY A 182 5.34 2.41 -0.45
CA GLY A 182 5.37 3.86 -0.71
C GLY A 182 6.15 4.68 0.32
N THR A 183 6.50 4.12 1.47
CA THR A 183 7.33 4.77 2.51
C THR A 183 8.40 3.86 3.06
N LYS A 184 9.53 4.43 3.49
CA LYS A 184 10.60 3.69 4.19
C LYS A 184 10.09 3.04 5.48
N THR A 185 9.20 3.71 6.20
CA THR A 185 8.67 3.24 7.50
C THR A 185 7.56 2.20 7.41
N GLY A 186 7.11 1.82 6.21
CA GLY A 186 6.03 0.84 6.00
C GLY A 186 4.62 1.39 6.19
N ARG A 187 4.44 2.71 6.36
CA ARG A 187 3.11 3.31 6.34
C ARG A 187 2.53 3.22 4.93
N LEU A 188 1.28 2.83 4.82
CA LEU A 188 0.58 2.81 3.54
C LEU A 188 0.50 4.21 2.94
N THR A 189 0.74 4.29 1.64
CA THR A 189 0.44 5.47 0.83
C THR A 189 -0.59 5.13 -0.23
N THR A 190 -1.16 6.13 -0.88
CA THR A 190 -2.04 5.90 -2.02
C THR A 190 -1.28 6.07 -3.33
N LYS A 191 -1.52 5.16 -4.28
CA LYS A 191 -0.95 5.24 -5.63
C LYS A 191 -1.47 6.46 -6.37
N LYS A 192 -0.77 6.87 -7.43
CA LYS A 192 -1.23 7.93 -8.34
C LYS A 192 -2.62 7.56 -8.89
N ASN A 193 -3.48 8.54 -9.03
CA ASN A 193 -4.89 8.38 -9.47
C ASN A 193 -5.78 7.53 -8.53
N SER A 194 -5.35 7.31 -7.30
CA SER A 194 -6.20 6.77 -6.25
C SER A 194 -7.00 7.86 -5.56
N PHE A 195 -8.19 7.52 -5.05
CA PHE A 195 -8.93 8.44 -4.19
C PHE A 195 -8.06 8.84 -2.99
N PRO A 196 -7.96 10.16 -2.66
CA PRO A 196 -6.96 10.68 -1.72
C PRO A 196 -7.35 10.53 -0.25
N VAL A 197 -7.78 9.35 0.19
CA VAL A 197 -8.31 9.09 1.54
C VAL A 197 -7.33 9.48 2.65
N LEU A 198 -6.02 9.27 2.47
CA LEU A 198 -5.00 9.53 3.49
C LEU A 198 -4.64 11.02 3.62
N THR A 199 -4.85 11.81 2.55
CA THR A 199 -4.48 13.24 2.50
C THR A 199 -5.66 14.18 2.49
N MET A 200 -6.88 13.62 2.54
CA MET A 200 -8.12 14.39 2.54
C MET A 200 -8.32 15.08 3.90
N ASP A 201 -8.66 16.36 3.86
CA ASP A 201 -9.03 17.12 5.06
C ASP A 201 -10.23 16.46 5.75
N LYS A 202 -10.23 16.45 7.09
CA LYS A 202 -11.30 15.87 7.90
C LYS A 202 -12.67 16.48 7.57
N THR A 203 -12.72 17.77 7.24
CA THR A 203 -13.97 18.48 6.89
C THR A 203 -14.62 17.98 5.61
N TYR A 204 -13.88 17.22 4.77
CA TYR A 204 -14.41 16.65 3.53
C TYR A 204 -14.83 15.19 3.67
N ARG A 205 -14.55 14.53 4.79
CA ARG A 205 -14.87 13.10 4.97
C ARG A 205 -16.36 12.77 4.83
N SER A 206 -17.23 13.73 5.12
CA SER A 206 -18.68 13.57 4.99
C SER A 206 -19.19 13.29 3.56
N ILE A 207 -18.33 13.49 2.54
CA ILE A 207 -18.68 13.13 1.16
C ILE A 207 -18.65 11.61 0.92
N MET A 208 -17.90 10.85 1.69
CA MET A 208 -17.92 9.39 1.62
C MET A 208 -19.19 8.89 2.31
N LYS A 209 -19.94 8.06 1.62
CA LYS A 209 -21.16 7.43 2.15
C LYS A 209 -20.93 5.93 2.32
N PRO A 210 -21.52 5.29 3.33
CA PRO A 210 -21.43 3.85 3.48
C PRO A 210 -22.06 3.13 2.28
N ALA A 211 -21.51 1.98 1.93
CA ALA A 211 -22.10 1.12 0.92
C ALA A 211 -23.40 0.47 1.41
N ASN A 212 -23.47 0.23 2.72
CA ASN A 212 -24.64 -0.22 3.49
C ASN A 212 -25.16 0.93 4.39
N ASP A 213 -25.70 0.63 5.55
CA ASP A 213 -26.35 1.63 6.43
C ASP A 213 -25.37 2.37 7.34
N TRP A 214 -24.18 1.83 7.60
CA TRP A 214 -23.29 2.30 8.65
C TRP A 214 -21.83 2.40 8.22
N TYR A 215 -21.15 3.38 8.81
CA TYR A 215 -19.68 3.40 8.91
C TYR A 215 -19.25 2.95 10.31
N LEU A 216 -18.21 2.14 10.34
CA LEU A 216 -17.45 1.88 11.56
C LEU A 216 -16.09 2.58 11.43
N GLU A 217 -15.84 3.58 12.25
CA GLU A 217 -14.54 4.22 12.38
C GLU A 217 -13.81 3.61 13.59
N LEU A 218 -12.67 2.97 13.31
CA LEU A 218 -11.79 2.40 14.33
C LEU A 218 -10.48 3.16 14.33
N ASP A 219 -10.08 3.68 15.48
CA ASP A 219 -8.80 4.35 15.66
C ASP A 219 -8.16 3.91 16.99
N TYR A 220 -6.86 3.68 16.97
CA TYR A 220 -6.11 3.37 18.18
C TYR A 220 -5.86 4.64 18.97
N ASN A 221 -6.34 4.68 20.19
CA ASN A 221 -5.95 5.73 21.11
C ASN A 221 -4.45 5.66 21.40
N ALA A 222 -3.71 6.69 20.98
CA ALA A 222 -2.26 6.82 21.18
C ALA A 222 -1.45 5.60 20.66
N ALA A 223 -1.70 5.14 19.43
CA ALA A 223 -1.12 3.93 18.83
C ALA A 223 0.40 3.80 19.05
N GLU A 224 1.15 4.88 18.86
CA GLU A 224 2.61 4.87 18.98
C GLU A 224 3.09 4.60 20.41
N LEU A 225 2.46 5.22 21.40
CA LEU A 225 2.79 4.99 22.82
C LEU A 225 2.34 3.60 23.28
N ARG A 226 1.19 3.12 22.82
CA ARG A 226 0.75 1.74 23.10
C ARG A 226 1.68 0.71 22.49
N THR A 227 2.16 0.96 21.29
CA THR A 227 3.18 0.10 20.65
C THR A 227 4.47 0.10 21.47
N LEU A 228 4.92 1.26 21.93
CA LEU A 228 6.13 1.35 22.75
C LEU A 228 5.95 0.58 24.08
N LEU A 229 4.81 0.72 24.76
CA LEU A 229 4.49 -0.06 25.96
C LEU A 229 4.50 -1.57 25.69
N ALA A 230 3.87 -2.01 24.61
CA ALA A 230 3.87 -3.43 24.21
C ALA A 230 5.28 -3.96 23.97
N LEU A 231 6.10 -3.22 23.23
CA LEU A 231 7.49 -3.60 22.91
C LEU A 231 8.41 -3.60 24.14
N SER A 232 8.11 -2.78 25.15
CA SER A 232 8.83 -2.75 26.44
C SER A 232 8.31 -3.77 27.46
N GLY A 233 7.23 -4.49 27.15
CA GLY A 233 6.60 -5.44 28.06
C GLY A 233 5.70 -4.79 29.12
N GLY A 234 5.32 -3.53 28.93
CA GLY A 234 4.42 -2.80 29.85
C GLY A 234 2.95 -3.20 29.69
N GLU A 235 2.19 -3.05 30.79
CA GLU A 235 0.75 -3.28 30.76
C GLU A 235 0.02 -2.22 29.93
N GLN A 236 -1.03 -2.66 29.23
CA GLN A 236 -1.86 -1.80 28.40
C GLN A 236 -3.06 -1.27 29.21
N PRO A 237 -3.12 0.03 29.54
CA PRO A 237 -4.30 0.57 30.22
C PRO A 237 -5.52 0.50 29.30
N LEU A 238 -6.67 0.14 29.85
CA LEU A 238 -7.94 0.10 29.10
C LEU A 238 -8.50 1.49 28.82
N GLU A 239 -8.17 2.47 29.64
CA GLU A 239 -8.62 3.85 29.50
C GLU A 239 -7.83 4.62 28.41
N ASP A 240 -8.25 5.87 28.16
CA ASP A 240 -7.49 6.81 27.31
C ASP A 240 -6.05 6.95 27.81
N LEU A 241 -5.08 6.61 26.97
CA LEU A 241 -3.67 6.57 27.35
C LEU A 241 -3.13 7.95 27.76
N HIS A 242 -3.65 9.03 27.18
CA HIS A 242 -3.23 10.37 27.54
C HIS A 242 -3.80 10.79 28.91
N ALA A 243 -5.01 10.38 29.23
CA ALA A 243 -5.59 10.57 30.56
C ALA A 243 -4.85 9.72 31.61
N TRP A 244 -4.49 8.48 31.27
CA TRP A 244 -3.68 7.62 32.12
C TRP A 244 -2.29 8.21 32.39
N ASN A 245 -1.61 8.73 31.35
CA ASN A 245 -0.34 9.43 31.49
C ASN A 245 -0.47 10.67 32.38
N GLN A 246 -1.55 11.44 32.27
CA GLN A 246 -1.79 12.60 33.11
C GLN A 246 -1.87 12.21 34.58
N LYS A 247 -2.57 11.11 34.90
CA LYS A 247 -2.69 10.63 36.29
C LYS A 247 -1.35 10.21 36.89
N ILE A 248 -0.48 9.57 36.08
CA ILE A 248 0.78 9.00 36.57
C ILE A 248 1.93 10.01 36.52
N LEU A 249 2.01 10.80 35.45
CA LEU A 249 3.18 11.63 35.11
C LEU A 249 2.89 13.12 35.12
N GLY A 250 1.60 13.50 35.10
CA GLY A 250 1.20 14.86 34.81
C GLY A 250 1.36 15.84 35.97
N GLY A 251 1.34 15.38 37.20
CA GLY A 251 1.31 16.28 38.35
C GLY A 251 0.20 17.33 38.22
N ASN A 252 0.60 18.61 38.07
CA ASN A 252 -0.32 19.73 37.86
C ASN A 252 -0.60 20.06 36.39
N LEU A 253 -0.03 19.30 35.42
CA LEU A 253 -0.21 19.56 33.99
C LEU A 253 -1.56 19.05 33.50
N ASP A 254 -2.13 19.74 32.51
CA ASP A 254 -3.33 19.23 31.85
C ASP A 254 -3.01 18.08 30.86
N ARG A 255 -4.07 17.40 30.39
CA ARG A 255 -3.94 16.25 29.47
C ARG A 255 -3.19 16.60 28.17
N GLU A 256 -3.46 17.76 27.60
CA GLU A 256 -2.83 18.19 26.33
C GLU A 256 -1.36 18.62 26.53
N GLU A 257 -1.04 19.17 27.68
CA GLU A 257 0.35 19.49 28.05
C GLU A 257 1.19 18.24 28.24
N VAL A 258 0.64 17.23 28.96
CA VAL A 258 1.29 15.94 29.14
C VAL A 258 1.47 15.25 27.79
N LYS A 259 0.46 15.26 26.92
CA LYS A 259 0.52 14.73 25.56
C LYS A 259 1.65 15.39 24.74
N ARG A 260 1.73 16.71 24.72
CA ARG A 260 2.80 17.46 24.02
C ARG A 260 4.18 17.12 24.57
N SER A 261 4.29 17.02 25.89
CA SER A 261 5.56 16.70 26.56
C SER A 261 6.04 15.27 26.20
N ILE A 262 5.15 14.27 26.25
CA ILE A 262 5.48 12.88 25.91
C ILE A 262 5.88 12.76 24.44
N PHE A 263 5.13 13.35 23.52
CA PHE A 263 5.50 13.30 22.10
C PHE A 263 6.77 14.08 21.81
N GLY A 264 7.01 15.22 22.48
CA GLY A 264 8.28 15.93 22.40
C GLY A 264 9.45 15.05 22.82
N TRP A 265 9.27 14.27 23.91
CA TRP A 265 10.28 13.30 24.33
C TRP A 265 10.39 12.12 23.37
N LEU A 266 9.30 11.57 22.91
CA LEU A 266 9.27 10.39 22.03
C LEU A 266 10.02 10.63 20.72
N TYR A 267 9.76 11.77 20.08
CA TYR A 267 10.31 12.08 18.74
C TYR A 267 11.66 12.80 18.76
N ASN A 268 12.06 13.40 19.89
CA ASN A 268 13.37 14.02 19.99
C ASN A 268 14.38 13.02 20.58
N PRO A 269 15.36 12.52 19.80
CA PRO A 269 16.33 11.55 20.28
C PRO A 269 17.24 12.09 21.41
N TYR A 270 17.33 13.41 21.53
CA TYR A 270 18.16 14.06 22.58
C TYR A 270 17.35 14.41 23.84
N ALA A 271 16.05 14.31 23.79
CA ALA A 271 15.21 14.61 24.96
C ALA A 271 15.36 13.52 26.01
N LYS A 272 15.65 13.95 27.24
CA LYS A 272 15.78 13.08 28.41
C LYS A 272 14.67 13.40 29.39
N ASN A 273 13.92 12.37 29.79
CA ASN A 273 12.94 12.46 30.85
C ASN A 273 12.92 11.12 31.59
N LYS A 274 13.35 11.12 32.85
CA LYS A 274 13.49 9.91 33.65
C LYS A 274 12.14 9.21 33.92
N GLU A 275 11.08 9.96 34.12
CA GLU A 275 9.76 9.41 34.41
C GLU A 275 9.17 8.72 33.16
N PHE A 276 9.28 9.37 31.98
CA PHE A 276 8.84 8.78 30.74
C PHE A 276 9.69 7.54 30.39
N GLU A 277 11.00 7.62 30.59
CA GLU A 277 11.90 6.48 30.35
C GLU A 277 11.59 5.30 31.29
N LYS A 278 11.32 5.54 32.57
CA LYS A 278 10.93 4.50 33.51
C LYS A 278 9.63 3.80 33.11
N LEU A 279 8.68 4.54 32.55
CA LEU A 279 7.38 4.02 32.15
C LEU A 279 7.42 3.30 30.80
N TYR A 280 8.09 3.90 29.81
CA TYR A 280 8.04 3.45 28.42
C TYR A 280 9.30 2.71 27.94
N ASN A 281 10.40 2.83 28.68
CA ASN A 281 11.68 2.16 28.39
C ASN A 281 12.14 2.27 26.92
N ARG A 282 12.03 3.51 26.36
CA ARG A 282 12.34 3.81 24.97
C ARG A 282 13.76 3.36 24.57
N GLU A 283 14.74 3.57 25.42
CA GLU A 283 16.13 3.22 25.12
C GLU A 283 16.35 1.70 25.03
N ALA A 284 15.65 0.90 25.84
CA ALA A 284 15.74 -0.56 25.73
C ALA A 284 15.05 -1.06 24.43
N VAL A 285 13.90 -0.50 24.06
CA VAL A 285 13.23 -0.80 22.79
C VAL A 285 14.12 -0.40 21.61
N LYS A 286 14.70 0.81 21.64
CA LYS A 286 15.65 1.26 20.64
C LYS A 286 16.83 0.30 20.49
N LYS A 287 17.46 -0.07 21.60
CA LYS A 287 18.59 -1.02 21.59
C LYS A 287 18.22 -2.40 21.02
N LYS A 288 16.98 -2.85 21.21
CA LYS A 288 16.52 -4.13 20.72
C LYS A 288 16.33 -4.16 19.19
N TYR A 289 15.87 -3.04 18.61
CA TYR A 289 15.46 -2.98 17.21
C TYR A 289 16.42 -2.21 16.30
N TRP A 290 17.40 -1.49 16.84
CA TRP A 290 18.40 -0.74 16.08
C TRP A 290 19.80 -1.31 16.29
N ASP A 291 20.47 -1.69 15.21
CA ASP A 291 21.81 -2.28 15.23
C ASP A 291 22.95 -1.25 15.09
N GLY A 292 22.63 0.03 14.99
CA GLY A 292 23.58 1.14 14.78
C GLY A 292 23.52 1.73 13.37
N THR A 293 22.98 1.00 12.40
CA THR A 293 22.84 1.41 11.00
C THR A 293 21.41 1.22 10.49
N HIS A 294 20.74 0.15 10.92
CA HIS A 294 19.40 -0.22 10.46
C HIS A 294 18.44 -0.41 11.63
N VAL A 295 17.17 -0.13 11.40
CA VAL A 295 16.08 -0.51 12.29
C VAL A 295 15.46 -1.81 11.78
N ASN A 296 15.59 -2.89 12.54
CA ASN A 296 14.91 -4.15 12.26
C ASN A 296 13.58 -4.17 12.97
N THR A 297 12.48 -4.05 12.22
CA THR A 297 11.13 -3.95 12.79
C THR A 297 10.65 -5.29 13.40
N TYR A 298 9.58 -5.24 14.18
CA TYR A 298 8.93 -6.43 14.71
C TYR A 298 8.53 -7.44 13.62
N TYR A 299 8.18 -6.97 12.44
CA TYR A 299 7.83 -7.81 11.27
C TYR A 299 9.03 -8.14 10.37
N ASN A 300 10.24 -8.12 10.91
CA ASN A 300 11.48 -8.47 10.20
C ASN A 300 11.80 -7.60 8.96
N ARG A 301 11.25 -6.39 8.89
CA ARG A 301 11.64 -5.42 7.87
C ARG A 301 12.87 -4.65 8.37
N SER A 302 13.91 -4.58 7.53
CA SER A 302 15.08 -3.73 7.79
C SER A 302 14.89 -2.35 7.13
N ILE A 303 15.15 -1.28 7.87
CA ILE A 303 15.01 0.10 7.43
C ILE A 303 16.34 0.82 7.69
N GLU A 304 16.94 1.38 6.62
CA GLU A 304 18.13 2.24 6.69
C GLU A 304 17.79 3.65 7.20
#